data_aa12badbe323999151681d8c787d352e
#
_entry.id   aa12badbe323999151681d8c787d352e
#
_cell.length_a   1.000
_cell.length_b   1.000
_cell.length_c   1.000
_cell.angle_alpha   90.00
_cell.angle_beta   90.00
_cell.angle_gamma   90.00
#
_symmetry.space_group_name_H-M   'P 1'
#
loop_
_entity.id
_entity.type
_entity.pdbx_description
1 polymer ?
#
loop_
_entity_poly.entity_id
_entity_poly.type
_entity_poly.pdbx_seq_one_letter_code
_entity_poly.pdbx_strand_id
1 'polypeptide(L)' 'MDKYSKELAKILEECKDFRKEQGLSQMFVSDIMDCQQQEVSKLERGDNIPTLKKFLKYIDAIGLKIELKEV' A
#
# COMPACT_ATOMS: atom_id res chain seq x y z
N MET A 1 -16.17 12.27 -3.12
CA MET A 1 -15.48 10.97 -3.03
C MET A 1 -16.45 9.95 -2.48
N ASP A 2 -16.58 8.80 -3.13
CA ASP A 2 -17.51 7.78 -2.69
C ASP A 2 -16.97 7.00 -1.47
N LYS A 3 -17.83 6.16 -0.92
CA LYS A 3 -17.53 5.35 0.27
C LYS A 3 -16.29 4.47 0.08
N TYR A 4 -16.17 3.86 -1.10
CA TYR A 4 -15.10 2.89 -1.34
C TYR A 4 -13.77 3.57 -1.57
N SER A 5 -13.77 4.75 -2.17
CA SER A 5 -12.55 5.54 -2.32
C SER A 5 -12.04 6.01 -0.96
N LYS A 6 -12.95 6.35 -0.04
CA LYS A 6 -12.56 6.73 1.31
C LYS A 6 -11.99 5.54 2.08
N GLU A 7 -12.59 4.36 1.94
CA GLU A 7 -12.07 3.16 2.57
C GLU A 7 -10.68 2.82 2.05
N LEU A 8 -10.48 2.91 0.74
CA LEU A 8 -9.18 2.65 0.14
C LEU A 8 -8.12 3.62 0.66
N ALA A 9 -8.45 4.91 0.71
CA ALA A 9 -7.54 5.92 1.23
C ALA A 9 -7.14 5.62 2.67
N LYS A 10 -8.10 5.19 3.49
CA LYS A 10 -7.85 4.83 4.89
C LYS A 10 -6.92 3.61 4.98
N ILE A 11 -7.17 2.59 4.17
CA ILE A 11 -6.34 1.39 4.15
C ILE A 11 -4.91 1.74 3.74
N LEU A 12 -4.75 2.57 2.72
CA LEU A 12 -3.42 3.00 2.27
C LEU A 12 -2.69 3.79 3.35
N GLU A 13 -3.41 4.64 4.08
CA GLU A 13 -2.83 5.38 5.20
C GLU A 13 -2.37 4.44 6.32
N GLU A 14 -3.18 3.44 6.65
CA GLU A 14 -2.81 2.44 7.64
C GLU A 14 -1.58 1.64 7.21
N CYS A 15 -1.49 1.28 5.94
CA CYS A 15 -0.33 0.56 5.40
C CYS A 15 0.93 1.41 5.49
N LYS A 16 0.82 2.70 5.14
CA LYS A 16 1.93 3.63 5.21
C LYS A 16 2.44 3.77 6.65
N ASP A 17 1.51 3.91 7.60
CA ASP A 17 1.87 4.02 9.01
C ASP A 17 2.57 2.76 9.50
N PHE A 18 2.06 1.58 9.12
CA PHE A 18 2.68 0.31 9.45
C PHE A 18 4.09 0.22 8.88
N ARG A 19 4.26 0.60 7.60
CA ARG A 19 5.58 0.62 6.98
C ARG A 19 6.56 1.46 7.77
N LYS A 20 6.14 2.66 8.18
CA LYS A 20 7.00 3.56 8.96
C LYS A 20 7.33 2.99 10.32
N GLU A 21 6.38 2.36 10.97
CA GLU A 21 6.60 1.70 12.26
C GLU A 21 7.64 0.60 12.16
N GLN A 22 7.68 -0.09 11.02
CA GLN A 22 8.68 -1.13 10.78
C GLN A 22 10.04 -0.56 10.37
N GLY A 23 10.15 0.75 10.22
CA GLY A 23 11.39 1.38 9.82
C GLY A 23 11.75 1.17 8.35
N LEU A 24 10.77 0.84 7.51
CA LEU A 24 11.00 0.58 6.09
C LEU A 24 10.83 1.87 5.29
N SER A 25 11.84 2.20 4.46
CA SER A 25 11.76 3.34 3.57
C SER A 25 10.94 3.00 2.32
N GLN A 26 10.43 4.03 1.65
CA GLN A 26 9.77 3.82 0.35
C GLN A 26 10.74 3.21 -0.67
N MET A 27 12.00 3.60 -0.62
CA MET A 27 12.99 3.05 -1.54
C MET A 27 13.21 1.55 -1.31
N PHE A 28 13.31 1.15 -0.05
CA PHE A 28 13.45 -0.27 0.28
C PHE A 28 12.26 -1.08 -0.23
N VAL A 29 11.05 -0.57 -0.02
CA VAL A 29 9.83 -1.22 -0.47
C VAL A 29 9.79 -1.29 -2.00
N SER A 30 10.18 -0.21 -2.68
CA SER A 30 10.20 -0.19 -4.15
C SER A 30 11.19 -1.21 -4.71
N ASP A 31 12.33 -1.41 -4.04
CA ASP A 31 13.30 -2.41 -4.46
C ASP A 31 12.70 -3.82 -4.37
N ILE A 32 11.99 -4.12 -3.29
CA ILE A 32 11.32 -5.41 -3.13
C ILE A 32 10.24 -5.61 -4.18
N MET A 33 9.50 -4.55 -4.49
CA MET A 33 8.43 -4.59 -5.49
C MET A 33 8.94 -4.56 -6.93
N ASP A 34 10.23 -4.37 -7.12
CA ASP A 34 10.86 -4.20 -8.43
C ASP A 34 10.21 -3.06 -9.22
N CYS A 35 10.09 -1.91 -8.57
CA CYS A 35 9.53 -0.71 -9.18
C CYS A 35 10.28 0.52 -8.70
N GLN A 36 9.89 1.69 -9.19
CA GLN A 36 10.53 2.95 -8.78
C GLN A 36 9.89 3.49 -7.50
N GLN A 37 10.69 4.21 -6.72
CA GLN A 37 10.23 4.81 -5.47
C GLN A 37 8.99 5.69 -5.67
N GLN A 38 8.93 6.40 -6.80
CA GLN A 38 7.79 7.27 -7.12
C GLN A 38 6.49 6.49 -7.19
N GLU A 39 6.53 5.24 -7.61
CA GLU A 39 5.33 4.40 -7.69
C GLU A 39 4.81 4.06 -6.30
N VAL A 40 5.71 3.79 -5.36
CA VAL A 40 5.33 3.56 -3.96
C VAL A 40 4.76 4.84 -3.36
N SER A 41 5.39 5.96 -3.62
CA SER A 41 4.92 7.26 -3.12
C SER A 41 3.51 7.58 -3.63
N LYS A 42 3.27 7.39 -4.92
CA LYS A 42 1.95 7.63 -5.51
C LYS A 42 0.89 6.69 -4.95
N LEU A 43 1.26 5.43 -4.77
CA LEU A 43 0.35 4.44 -4.21
C LEU A 43 -0.06 4.84 -2.79
N GLU A 44 0.89 5.22 -1.97
CA GLU A 44 0.60 5.60 -0.58
C GLU A 44 -0.22 6.87 -0.46
N ARG A 45 -0.07 7.81 -1.41
CA ARG A 45 -0.88 9.03 -1.43
C ARG A 45 -2.30 8.80 -1.93
N GLY A 46 -2.55 7.65 -2.57
CA GLY A 46 -3.84 7.39 -3.16
C GLY A 46 -4.13 8.22 -4.41
N ASP A 47 -3.09 8.70 -5.09
CA ASP A 47 -3.24 9.48 -6.32
C ASP A 47 -3.93 8.70 -7.42
N ASN A 48 -3.65 7.40 -7.50
CA ASN A 48 -4.27 6.50 -8.46
C ASN A 48 -4.70 5.23 -7.72
N ILE A 49 -5.81 4.64 -8.15
CA ILE A 49 -6.26 3.37 -7.60
C ILE A 49 -5.32 2.29 -8.13
N PRO A 50 -4.58 1.59 -7.27
CA PRO A 50 -3.68 0.53 -7.74
C PRO A 50 -4.49 -0.67 -8.23
N THR A 51 -3.89 -1.45 -9.13
CA THR A 51 -4.45 -2.76 -9.45
C THR A 51 -4.36 -3.62 -8.20
N LEU A 52 -5.24 -4.62 -8.09
CA LEU A 52 -5.18 -5.54 -6.96
C LEU A 52 -3.83 -6.22 -6.89
N LYS A 53 -3.27 -6.63 -8.03
CA LYS A 53 -1.96 -7.28 -8.07
C LYS A 53 -0.87 -6.38 -7.51
N LYS A 54 -0.86 -5.10 -7.89
CA LYS A 54 0.14 -4.16 -7.40
C LYS A 54 -0.03 -3.92 -5.91
N PHE A 55 -1.26 -3.81 -5.45
CA PHE A 55 -1.54 -3.65 -4.03
C PHE A 55 -1.07 -4.86 -3.23
N LEU A 56 -1.29 -6.08 -3.75
CA LEU A 56 -0.81 -7.30 -3.10
C LEU A 56 0.71 -7.32 -2.98
N LYS A 57 1.41 -6.88 -4.04
CA LYS A 57 2.86 -6.76 -3.98
C LYS A 57 3.30 -5.78 -2.90
N TYR A 58 2.60 -4.66 -2.80
CA TYR A 58 2.93 -3.63 -1.83
C TYR A 58 2.76 -4.13 -0.40
N ILE A 59 1.61 -4.71 -0.08
CA ILE A 59 1.36 -5.18 1.29
C ILE A 59 2.31 -6.32 1.66
N ASP A 60 2.63 -7.20 0.71
CA ASP A 60 3.61 -8.26 0.94
C ASP A 60 4.99 -7.67 1.25
N ALA A 61 5.39 -6.65 0.50
CA ALA A 61 6.68 -6.01 0.69
C ALA A 61 6.84 -5.36 2.07
N ILE A 62 5.75 -4.91 2.67
CA ILE A 62 5.79 -4.30 4.01
C ILE A 62 5.48 -5.29 5.13
N GLY A 63 5.22 -6.55 4.80
CA GLY A 63 5.04 -7.61 5.79
C GLY A 63 3.60 -7.88 6.19
N LEU A 64 2.65 -7.49 5.36
CA LEU A 64 1.23 -7.73 5.61
C LEU A 64 0.65 -8.68 4.57
N LYS A 65 -0.54 -9.20 4.84
CA LYS A 65 -1.31 -9.94 3.85
C LYS A 65 -2.79 -9.67 4.05
N ILE A 66 -3.56 -9.90 2.99
CA ILE A 66 -5.01 -9.74 3.04
C ILE A 66 -5.64 -11.02 3.59
N GLU A 67 -6.59 -10.85 4.48
CA GLU A 67 -7.46 -11.93 4.94
C GLU A 67 -8.90 -11.53 4.63
N LEU A 68 -9.70 -12.51 4.19
CA LEU A 68 -11.10 -12.29 3.88
C LEU A 68 -11.94 -12.79 5.04
N LYS A 69 -12.85 -11.93 5.49
CA LYS A 69 -13.75 -12.25 6.58
C LYS A 69 -15.20 -12.05 6.13
N GLU A 70 -16.07 -12.93 6.61
CA GLU A 70 -17.50 -12.76 6.43
C GLU A 70 -17.97 -11.54 7.23
N VAL A 71 -18.93 -10.82 6.62
CA VAL A 71 -19.48 -9.62 7.30
C VAL A 71 -20.54 -10.05 8.32
#